data_670b7fbeedf004cca28e8b5e7b82de19
#
_entry.id   670b7fbeedf004cca28e8b5e7b82de19
#
_cell.length_a   1.000
_cell.length_b   1.000
_cell.length_c   1.000
_cell.angle_alpha   90.00
_cell.angle_beta   90.00
_cell.angle_gamma   90.00
#
_symmetry.space_group_name_H-M   'P 1'
#
loop_
_entity.id
_entity.type
_entity.pdbx_description
1 polymer ?
#
loop_
_entity_poly.entity_id
_entity_poly.type
_entity_poly.pdbx_seq_one_letter_code
_entity_poly.pdbx_strand_id
1 'polypeptide(L)'
;MYAIYLRKSRADAEAEARGEGETLARHQNILLDLAKRKNLDIGAIYKELVSGETIAARPEVQKLLEEVSAGKWDGVICMEVERLARGDTIDQGIVAQAFKCSNTLIVTPSKTYDPSNEYDEEYFEFNLFM
;
A
#
# COMPACT_ATOMS: atom_id res chain seq x y z
N MET A 1 15.44 -1.83 2.89
CA MET A 1 14.57 -0.72 3.33
C MET A 1 13.12 -0.95 2.90
N TYR A 2 12.19 -0.32 3.61
CA TYR A 2 10.76 -0.43 3.35
C TYR A 2 10.19 0.94 3.00
N ALA A 3 9.17 0.96 2.15
CA ALA A 3 8.42 2.17 1.83
C ALA A 3 7.05 2.11 2.51
N ILE A 4 6.56 3.26 2.95
CA ILE A 4 5.20 3.38 3.49
C ILE A 4 4.33 4.03 2.42
N TYR A 5 3.16 3.44 2.15
CA TYR A 5 2.18 4.02 1.25
C TYR A 5 0.92 4.39 2.03
N LEU A 6 0.56 5.66 1.94
CA LEU A 6 -0.62 6.23 2.58
C LEU A 6 -1.53 6.84 1.52
N ARG A 7 -2.80 6.53 1.62
CA ARG A 7 -3.80 7.02 0.69
C ARG A 7 -4.93 7.72 1.45
N LYS A 8 -5.33 8.86 0.92
CA LYS A 8 -6.44 9.65 1.43
C LYS A 8 -7.41 9.93 0.29
N SER A 9 -8.66 9.50 0.43
CA SER A 9 -9.69 9.79 -0.54
C SER A 9 -10.25 11.19 -0.33
N ARG A 10 -11.01 11.69 -1.31
CA ARG A 10 -11.69 12.98 -1.19
C ARG A 10 -12.67 12.98 -0.01
N ALA A 11 -13.40 11.89 0.16
CA ALA A 11 -14.33 11.75 1.27
C ALA A 11 -13.61 11.77 2.62
N ASP A 12 -12.45 11.11 2.71
CA ASP A 12 -11.62 11.11 3.92
C ASP A 12 -11.10 12.51 4.22
N ALA A 13 -10.72 13.27 3.20
CA ALA A 13 -10.26 14.65 3.36
C ALA A 13 -11.37 15.54 3.90
N GLU A 14 -12.59 15.38 3.40
CA GLU A 14 -13.75 16.13 3.86
C GLU A 14 -14.10 15.78 5.32
N ALA A 15 -14.06 14.48 5.65
CA ALA A 15 -14.31 14.02 7.02
C ALA A 15 -13.25 14.57 7.99
N GLU A 16 -11.99 14.57 7.58
CA GLU A 16 -10.89 15.12 8.38
C GLU A 16 -11.06 16.63 8.61
N ALA A 17 -11.51 17.36 7.59
CA ALA A 17 -11.76 18.80 7.70
C ALA A 17 -12.87 19.11 8.69
N ARG A 18 -13.82 18.19 8.88
CA ARG A 18 -14.88 18.30 9.88
C ARG A 18 -14.48 17.75 11.25
N GLY A 19 -13.25 17.25 11.40
CA GLY A 19 -12.77 16.62 12.61
C GLY A 19 -13.31 15.21 12.83
N GLU A 20 -13.82 14.59 11.78
CA GLU A 20 -14.39 13.24 11.81
C GLU A 20 -13.49 12.24 11.10
N GLY A 21 -13.66 10.96 11.44
CA GLY A 21 -12.97 9.87 10.77
C GLY A 21 -11.50 9.73 11.12
N GLU A 22 -10.81 8.85 10.40
CA GLU A 22 -9.38 8.62 10.58
C GLU A 22 -8.56 9.56 9.71
N THR A 23 -7.53 10.16 10.30
CA THR A 23 -6.65 11.09 9.58
C THR A 23 -5.49 10.34 8.95
N LEU A 24 -4.92 10.94 7.89
CA LEU A 24 -3.69 10.42 7.26
C LEU A 24 -2.54 10.37 8.26
N ALA A 25 -2.44 11.38 9.14
CA ALA A 25 -1.43 11.43 10.18
C ALA A 25 -1.57 10.26 11.16
N ARG A 26 -2.79 9.87 11.49
CA ARG A 26 -3.05 8.73 12.36
C ARG A 26 -2.60 7.42 11.70
N HIS A 27 -2.91 7.22 10.43
CA HIS A 27 -2.45 6.06 9.67
C HIS A 27 -0.92 6.02 9.62
N GLN A 28 -0.28 7.16 9.36
CA GLN A 28 1.17 7.25 9.35
C GLN A 28 1.78 6.83 10.68
N ASN A 29 1.22 7.30 11.80
CA ASN A 29 1.70 6.93 13.12
C ASN A 29 1.55 5.44 13.41
N ILE A 30 0.42 4.85 13.00
CA ILE A 30 0.17 3.40 13.14
C ILE A 30 1.23 2.62 12.37
N LEU A 31 1.52 3.01 11.14
CA LEU A 31 2.49 2.29 10.29
C LEU A 31 3.93 2.50 10.73
N LEU A 32 4.28 3.68 11.20
CA LEU A 32 5.61 3.94 11.77
C LEU A 32 5.83 3.12 13.04
N ASP A 33 4.81 3.02 13.90
CA ASP A 33 4.87 2.22 15.10
C ASP A 33 5.00 0.73 14.77
N LEU A 34 4.26 0.26 13.76
CA LEU A 34 4.37 -1.10 13.26
C LEU A 34 5.80 -1.41 12.77
N ALA A 35 6.38 -0.49 11.99
CA ALA A 35 7.73 -0.63 11.48
C ALA A 35 8.74 -0.71 12.63
N LYS A 36 8.57 0.12 13.65
CA LYS A 36 9.44 0.13 14.82
C LYS A 36 9.35 -1.19 15.58
N ARG A 37 8.16 -1.71 15.79
CA ARG A 37 7.95 -3.00 16.48
C ARG A 37 8.57 -4.17 15.73
N LYS A 38 8.60 -4.11 14.40
CA LYS A 38 9.15 -5.17 13.54
C LYS A 38 10.60 -4.90 13.13
N ASN A 39 11.21 -3.83 13.60
CA ASN A 39 12.58 -3.42 13.25
C ASN A 39 12.77 -3.23 11.75
N LEU A 40 11.82 -2.57 11.09
CA LEU A 40 11.89 -2.29 9.66
C LEU A 40 12.41 -0.88 9.43
N ASP A 41 13.42 -0.76 8.56
CA ASP A 41 14.00 0.53 8.19
C ASP A 41 13.15 1.20 7.10
N ILE A 42 12.68 2.40 7.36
CA ILE A 42 11.85 3.15 6.42
C ILE A 42 12.72 4.06 5.56
N GLY A 43 12.67 3.85 4.24
CA GLY A 43 13.42 4.65 3.28
C GLY A 43 12.62 5.79 2.65
N ALA A 44 11.30 5.65 2.58
CA ALA A 44 10.43 6.68 2.00
C ALA A 44 8.99 6.53 2.47
N ILE A 45 8.24 7.63 2.44
CA ILE A 45 6.82 7.65 2.76
C ILE A 45 6.10 8.31 1.57
N TYR A 46 5.18 7.57 0.94
CA TYR A 46 4.37 8.06 -0.16
C TYR A 46 2.98 8.40 0.33
N LYS A 47 2.57 9.65 0.11
CA LYS A 47 1.24 10.13 0.51
C LYS A 47 0.47 10.50 -0.74
N GLU A 48 -0.71 9.92 -0.90
CA GLU A 48 -1.55 10.09 -2.08
C GLU A 48 -2.90 10.69 -1.70
N LEU A 49 -3.27 11.77 -2.38
CA LEU A 49 -4.64 12.28 -2.33
C LEU A 49 -5.33 11.81 -3.61
N VAL A 50 -6.33 10.96 -3.46
CA VAL A 50 -6.95 10.27 -4.59
C VAL A 50 -8.30 10.89 -4.92
N SER A 51 -8.44 11.35 -6.16
CA SER A 51 -9.73 11.80 -6.71
C SER A 51 -10.44 10.70 -7.50
N GLY A 52 -9.76 9.56 -7.76
CA GLY A 52 -10.28 8.40 -8.45
C GLY A 52 -9.62 7.12 -7.95
N GLU A 53 -10.10 5.97 -8.44
CA GLU A 53 -9.62 4.66 -7.96
C GLU A 53 -8.60 4.00 -8.88
N THR A 54 -8.38 4.52 -10.08
CA THR A 54 -7.44 3.93 -11.04
C THR A 54 -6.01 4.32 -10.70
N ILE A 55 -5.05 3.46 -11.07
CA ILE A 55 -3.61 3.74 -10.91
C ILE A 55 -3.23 4.99 -11.70
N ALA A 56 -3.85 5.22 -12.86
CA ALA A 56 -3.59 6.41 -13.66
C ALA A 56 -3.86 7.72 -12.91
N ALA A 57 -4.80 7.70 -11.94
CA ALA A 57 -5.11 8.85 -11.10
C ALA A 57 -4.27 8.94 -9.83
N ARG A 58 -3.28 8.04 -9.68
CA ARG A 58 -2.46 7.94 -8.47
C ARG A 58 -0.97 8.00 -8.81
N PRO A 59 -0.41 9.20 -9.01
CA PRO A 59 1.01 9.34 -9.38
C PRO A 59 1.97 8.74 -8.34
N GLU A 60 1.63 8.79 -7.06
CA GLU A 60 2.51 8.24 -6.03
C GLU A 60 2.57 6.72 -6.08
N VAL A 61 1.45 6.02 -6.30
CA VAL A 61 1.47 4.56 -6.42
C VAL A 61 2.18 4.13 -7.71
N GLN A 62 2.07 4.89 -8.79
CA GLN A 62 2.81 4.62 -10.03
C GLN A 62 4.31 4.64 -9.78
N LYS A 63 4.78 5.68 -9.09
CA LYS A 63 6.19 5.83 -8.74
C LYS A 63 6.64 4.68 -7.83
N LEU A 64 5.83 4.34 -6.83
CA LEU A 64 6.10 3.23 -5.93
C LEU A 64 6.21 1.91 -6.70
N LEU A 65 5.30 1.63 -7.62
CA LEU A 65 5.31 0.39 -8.40
C LEU A 65 6.53 0.29 -9.32
N GLU A 66 6.99 1.40 -9.90
CA GLU A 66 8.23 1.41 -10.67
C GLU A 66 9.42 1.01 -9.80
N GLU A 67 9.49 1.55 -8.59
CA GLU A 67 10.57 1.25 -7.65
C GLU A 67 10.49 -0.19 -7.14
N VAL A 68 9.29 -0.70 -6.89
CA VAL A 68 9.06 -2.10 -6.51
C VAL A 68 9.55 -3.02 -7.62
N SER A 69 9.18 -2.75 -8.86
CA SER A 69 9.58 -3.55 -10.03
C SER A 69 11.09 -3.52 -10.24
N ALA A 70 11.76 -2.44 -9.88
CA ALA A 70 13.21 -2.31 -9.95
C ALA A 70 13.94 -3.00 -8.79
N GLY A 71 13.20 -3.55 -7.81
CA GLY A 71 13.80 -4.23 -6.66
C GLY A 71 14.37 -3.28 -5.62
N LYS A 72 13.93 -2.02 -5.61
CA LYS A 72 14.44 -1.01 -4.69
C LYS A 72 14.04 -1.26 -3.24
N TRP A 73 12.86 -1.83 -3.01
CA TRP A 73 12.28 -2.01 -1.69
C TRP A 73 12.23 -3.49 -1.29
N ASP A 74 12.53 -3.78 -0.04
CA ASP A 74 12.32 -5.11 0.55
C ASP A 74 10.84 -5.36 0.77
N GLY A 75 10.07 -4.31 1.05
CA GLY A 75 8.65 -4.39 1.24
C GLY A 75 7.99 -3.02 1.27
N VAL A 76 6.68 -3.05 1.19
CA VAL A 76 5.82 -1.87 1.28
C VAL A 76 4.89 -2.04 2.47
N ILE A 77 4.76 -1.00 3.28
CA ILE A 77 3.90 -1.00 4.46
C ILE A 77 2.67 -0.14 4.15
N CYS A 78 1.49 -0.70 4.32
CA CYS A 78 0.22 0.01 4.10
C CYS A 78 -0.84 -0.48 5.10
N MET A 79 -1.91 0.27 5.23
CA MET A 79 -2.99 -0.10 6.17
C MET A 79 -3.74 -1.32 5.70
N GLU A 80 -4.02 -1.42 4.40
CA GLU A 80 -4.76 -2.52 3.80
C GLU A 80 -4.25 -2.73 2.38
N VAL A 81 -4.29 -3.98 1.92
CA VAL A 81 -3.85 -4.34 0.56
C VAL A 81 -4.63 -3.55 -0.51
N GLU A 82 -5.92 -3.33 -0.30
CA GLU A 82 -6.80 -2.63 -1.23
C GLU A 82 -6.38 -1.17 -1.46
N ARG A 83 -5.58 -0.61 -0.57
CA ARG A 83 -5.06 0.75 -0.73
C ARG A 83 -4.11 0.86 -1.92
N LEU A 84 -3.51 -0.26 -2.35
CA LEU A 84 -2.59 -0.28 -3.50
C LEU A 84 -3.33 -0.23 -4.83
N ALA A 85 -4.47 -0.95 -4.93
CA ALA A 85 -5.33 -0.90 -6.12
C ALA A 85 -6.73 -1.33 -5.74
N ARG A 86 -7.74 -0.71 -6.33
CA ARG A 86 -9.13 -1.03 -6.04
C ARG A 86 -10.00 -0.70 -7.25
N GLY A 87 -10.99 -1.55 -7.51
CA GLY A 87 -12.04 -1.28 -8.48
C GLY A 87 -11.76 -1.68 -9.91
N ASP A 88 -10.50 -1.67 -10.35
CA ASP A 88 -10.12 -2.00 -11.73
C ASP A 88 -9.28 -3.26 -11.75
N THR A 89 -9.75 -4.28 -12.48
CA THR A 89 -9.08 -5.58 -12.58
C THR A 89 -7.68 -5.46 -13.21
N ILE A 90 -7.51 -4.57 -14.18
CA ILE A 90 -6.22 -4.35 -14.85
C ILE A 90 -5.22 -3.77 -13.84
N ASP A 91 -5.64 -2.77 -13.08
CA ASP A 91 -4.79 -2.14 -12.05
C ASP A 91 -4.41 -3.14 -10.96
N GLN A 92 -5.36 -3.96 -10.53
CA GLN A 92 -5.12 -5.00 -9.53
C GLN A 92 -4.10 -6.02 -10.02
N GLY A 93 -4.19 -6.41 -11.29
CA GLY A 93 -3.24 -7.31 -11.92
C GLY A 93 -1.83 -6.72 -12.01
N ILE A 94 -1.71 -5.43 -12.32
CA ILE A 94 -0.43 -4.72 -12.37
C ILE A 94 0.24 -4.72 -11.00
N VAL A 95 -0.52 -4.41 -9.95
CA VAL A 95 0.00 -4.42 -8.57
C VAL A 95 0.45 -5.83 -8.17
N ALA A 96 -0.39 -6.83 -8.36
CA ALA A 96 -0.08 -8.22 -8.01
C ALA A 96 1.20 -8.68 -8.70
N GLN A 97 1.33 -8.42 -9.99
CA GLN A 97 2.49 -8.83 -10.76
C GLN A 97 3.77 -8.10 -10.33
N ALA A 98 3.70 -6.82 -10.07
CA ALA A 98 4.86 -6.04 -9.63
C ALA A 98 5.45 -6.61 -8.34
N PHE A 99 4.63 -6.92 -7.36
CA PHE A 99 5.09 -7.47 -6.09
C PHE A 99 5.58 -8.91 -6.23
N LYS A 100 4.92 -9.72 -7.04
CA LYS A 100 5.31 -11.11 -7.28
C LYS A 100 6.66 -11.22 -7.99
N CYS A 101 6.85 -10.46 -9.05
CA CYS A 101 8.08 -10.52 -9.86
C CYS A 101 9.31 -10.02 -9.12
N SER A 102 9.14 -9.08 -8.20
CA SER A 102 10.23 -8.51 -7.41
C SER A 102 10.42 -9.16 -6.04
N ASN A 103 9.54 -10.08 -5.66
CA ASN A 103 9.51 -10.70 -4.32
C ASN A 103 9.47 -9.65 -3.21
N THR A 104 8.73 -8.58 -3.42
CA THR A 104 8.58 -7.50 -2.44
C THR A 104 7.47 -7.85 -1.46
N LEU A 105 7.77 -7.75 -0.17
CA LEU A 105 6.79 -8.03 0.88
C LEU A 105 5.74 -6.93 0.98
N ILE A 106 4.55 -7.28 1.46
CA ILE A 106 3.53 -6.30 1.81
C ILE A 106 3.22 -6.48 3.28
N VAL A 107 3.42 -5.41 4.05
CA VAL A 107 3.24 -5.42 5.50
C VAL A 107 2.02 -4.58 5.87
N THR A 108 1.07 -5.18 6.57
CA THR A 108 -0.10 -4.49 7.11
C THR A 108 -0.16 -4.73 8.62
N PRO A 109 -0.95 -3.95 9.37
CA PRO A 109 -1.10 -4.19 10.80
C PRO A 109 -1.63 -5.57 11.14
N SER A 110 -2.40 -6.19 10.24
CA SER A 110 -2.99 -7.50 10.49
C SER A 110 -2.14 -8.66 9.99
N LYS A 111 -1.33 -8.47 8.94
CA LYS A 111 -0.58 -9.57 8.32
C LYS A 111 0.54 -9.06 7.43
N THR A 112 1.62 -9.84 7.33
CA THR A 112 2.67 -9.66 6.33
C THR A 112 2.45 -10.68 5.21
N TYR A 113 2.40 -10.20 3.97
CA TYR A 113 2.20 -11.03 2.78
C TYR A 113 3.53 -11.20 2.06
N ASP A 114 3.90 -12.47 1.81
CA ASP A 114 5.09 -12.82 1.03
C ASP A 114 4.63 -13.37 -0.32
N PRO A 115 4.83 -12.64 -1.44
CA PRO A 115 4.39 -13.11 -2.77
C PRO A 115 5.04 -14.41 -3.23
N SER A 116 6.18 -14.80 -2.65
CA SER A 116 6.82 -16.07 -2.97
C SER A 116 6.16 -17.26 -2.27
N ASN A 117 5.33 -17.01 -1.26
CA ASN A 117 4.57 -18.03 -0.57
C ASN A 117 3.21 -18.21 -1.23
N GLU A 118 2.91 -19.44 -1.67
CA GLU A 118 1.69 -19.74 -2.43
C GLU A 118 0.40 -19.32 -1.68
N TYR A 119 0.33 -19.61 -0.39
CA TYR A 119 -0.86 -19.23 0.41
C TYR A 119 -1.00 -17.73 0.57
N ASP A 120 0.10 -17.03 0.78
CA ASP A 120 0.09 -15.57 0.89
C ASP A 120 -0.25 -14.92 -0.44
N GLU A 121 0.23 -15.47 -1.55
CA GLU A 121 -0.11 -14.98 -2.89
C GLU A 121 -1.62 -15.06 -3.15
N GLU A 122 -2.24 -16.22 -2.87
CA GLU A 122 -3.68 -16.40 -3.02
C GLU A 122 -4.46 -15.44 -2.13
N TYR A 123 -4.06 -15.30 -0.88
CA TYR A 123 -4.72 -14.41 0.07
C TYR A 123 -4.58 -12.95 -0.34
N PHE A 124 -3.41 -12.56 -0.83
CA PHE A 124 -3.15 -11.22 -1.32
C PHE A 124 -4.04 -10.91 -2.52
N GLU A 125 -4.09 -11.79 -3.52
CA GLU A 125 -4.93 -11.62 -4.70
C GLU A 125 -6.41 -11.56 -4.33
N PHE A 126 -6.85 -12.41 -3.43
CA PHE A 126 -8.23 -12.41 -2.96
C PHE A 126 -8.61 -11.06 -2.35
N ASN A 127 -7.79 -10.51 -1.46
CA ASN A 127 -8.05 -9.22 -0.83
C ASN A 127 -7.97 -8.07 -1.84
N LEU A 128 -7.07 -8.17 -2.80
CA LEU A 128 -6.89 -7.14 -3.82
C LEU A 128 -8.09 -7.07 -4.77
N PHE A 129 -8.67 -8.23 -5.11
CA PHE A 129 -9.78 -8.33 -6.04
C PHE A 129 -11.16 -8.20 -5.39
N MET A 130 -11.22 -8.19 -4.09
CA MET A 130 -12.47 -7.92 -3.36
C MET A 130 -12.80 -6.45 -3.39
#